data_93069903a5556c35aff38cda1129b3cf
#
_entry.id   93069903a5556c35aff38cda1129b3cf
#
_cell.length_a   1.000
_cell.length_b   1.000
_cell.length_c   1.000
_cell.angle_alpha   90.00
_cell.angle_beta   90.00
_cell.angle_gamma   90.00
#
_symmetry.space_group_name_H-M   'P 1'
#
loop_
_entity.id
_entity.type
_entity.pdbx_description
1 polymer ?
#
loop_
_entity_poly.entity_id
_entity_poly.type
_entity_poly.pdbx_seq_one_letter_code
_entity_poly.pdbx_strand_id
1 'polypeptide(L)'
;MAAFALLFCAALSDAEASGRKKKDFNVEHPWAGAKVAYLGDSITDAGVLKEDTHYWGFLQQWLDIEPLVYGRSGHQWHQIAGQADKLMAEHGDDFDAIMIFVGTNDYNAGVPIGEWFTEEKVTVNADGHQVERIRRAPVMDQKTYRGRINSVLDKLKRMYPTKQIVLLTPIHRAYAKFADHNVQPDESHQNACGEYVDAYVASIKEASAIWSVPVIDTYALSGLFPMHQEQQMYFPGGNDWLHPDQDGHRRFALCLYYQLLTLPCRF
;
A
#
# COMPACT_ATOMS: atom_id res chain seq x y z
N MET A 1 -66.42 -9.46 52.70
CA MET A 1 -65.29 -8.49 52.64
C MET A 1 -64.78 -8.54 51.24
N ALA A 2 -65.06 -7.48 50.47
CA ALA A 2 -64.76 -7.38 49.05
C ALA A 2 -63.38 -6.73 48.86
N ALA A 3 -62.54 -7.37 48.07
CA ALA A 3 -61.27 -6.81 47.66
C ALA A 3 -61.41 -6.20 46.25
N PHE A 4 -61.21 -4.91 46.16
CA PHE A 4 -61.19 -4.14 44.92
C PHE A 4 -59.86 -4.35 44.21
N ALA A 5 -59.90 -4.88 43.00
CA ALA A 5 -58.77 -4.90 42.09
C ALA A 5 -58.90 -3.70 41.15
N LEU A 6 -57.98 -2.73 41.29
CA LEU A 6 -57.85 -1.60 40.36
C LEU A 6 -57.07 -2.07 39.15
N LEU A 7 -57.66 -2.14 37.98
CA LEU A 7 -57.00 -2.20 36.69
C LEU A 7 -56.46 -0.80 36.34
N PHE A 8 -55.15 -0.68 36.31
CA PHE A 8 -54.48 0.46 35.66
C PHE A 8 -54.20 0.08 34.22
N CYS A 9 -55.01 0.51 33.27
CA CYS A 9 -54.74 0.51 31.86
C CYS A 9 -53.78 1.66 31.59
N ALA A 10 -52.47 1.37 31.45
CA ALA A 10 -51.51 2.31 30.92
C ALA A 10 -51.61 2.32 29.40
N ALA A 11 -52.22 3.37 28.88
CA ALA A 11 -52.13 3.69 27.45
C ALA A 11 -50.69 4.07 27.14
N LEU A 12 -49.96 3.17 26.53
CA LEU A 12 -48.69 3.49 25.87
C LEU A 12 -49.03 4.26 24.59
N SER A 13 -48.81 5.56 24.62
CA SER A 13 -48.88 6.39 23.43
C SER A 13 -47.73 5.94 22.49
N ASP A 14 -48.14 5.47 21.32
CA ASP A 14 -47.23 5.29 20.19
C ASP A 14 -46.59 6.64 19.84
N ALA A 15 -45.41 6.88 20.39
CA ALA A 15 -44.56 7.94 19.90
C ALA A 15 -44.12 7.53 18.49
N GLU A 16 -44.74 8.13 17.49
CA GLU A 16 -44.28 8.05 16.10
C GLU A 16 -42.81 8.28 16.04
N ALA A 17 -42.06 7.20 15.80
CA ALA A 17 -40.67 7.28 15.43
C ALA A 17 -40.59 8.10 14.14
N SER A 18 -40.23 9.38 14.27
CA SER A 18 -39.95 10.26 13.16
C SER A 18 -38.99 9.54 12.20
N GLY A 19 -39.59 9.02 11.12
CA GLY A 19 -38.86 8.36 10.06
C GLY A 19 -37.90 9.36 9.40
N ARG A 20 -36.69 9.49 9.96
CA ARG A 20 -35.59 10.06 9.22
C ARG A 20 -35.42 9.19 7.97
N LYS A 21 -35.93 9.67 6.82
CA LYS A 21 -35.55 9.11 5.52
C LYS A 21 -34.03 9.06 5.53
N LYS A 22 -33.44 7.85 5.53
CA LYS A 22 -32.05 7.69 5.21
C LYS A 22 -31.87 8.38 3.86
N LYS A 23 -31.16 9.51 3.84
CA LYS A 23 -30.65 10.04 2.59
C LYS A 23 -29.70 8.97 2.08
N ASP A 24 -30.07 8.30 1.02
CA ASP A 24 -29.16 7.42 0.29
C ASP A 24 -28.07 8.33 -0.30
N PHE A 25 -27.00 8.50 0.47
CA PHE A 25 -25.75 9.03 -0.07
C PHE A 25 -25.10 7.90 -0.87
N ASN A 26 -25.50 7.79 -2.12
CA ASN A 26 -24.81 6.93 -3.06
C ASN A 26 -23.52 7.68 -3.49
N VAL A 27 -22.46 7.51 -2.73
CA VAL A 27 -21.14 8.01 -3.10
C VAL A 27 -20.55 6.97 -4.04
N GLU A 28 -20.48 7.30 -5.32
CA GLU A 28 -19.76 6.48 -6.28
C GLU A 28 -18.29 6.43 -5.87
N HIS A 29 -17.73 5.21 -5.82
CA HIS A 29 -16.33 5.05 -5.45
C HIS A 29 -15.42 5.61 -6.55
N PRO A 30 -14.44 6.51 -6.25
CA PRO A 30 -13.65 7.21 -7.27
C PRO A 30 -12.79 6.26 -8.14
N TRP A 31 -12.61 5.02 -7.71
CA TRP A 31 -11.87 3.97 -8.41
C TRP A 31 -12.77 2.96 -9.15
N ALA A 32 -14.08 3.11 -9.10
CA ALA A 32 -14.99 2.20 -9.78
C ALA A 32 -14.75 2.20 -11.30
N GLY A 33 -14.62 1.00 -11.89
CA GLY A 33 -14.36 0.79 -13.32
C GLY A 33 -13.01 1.31 -13.80
N ALA A 34 -12.04 1.54 -12.91
CA ALA A 34 -10.71 1.99 -13.27
C ALA A 34 -9.83 0.83 -13.80
N LYS A 35 -8.93 1.12 -14.72
CA LYS A 35 -7.86 0.23 -15.14
C LYS A 35 -6.60 0.55 -14.33
N VAL A 36 -6.15 -0.38 -13.48
CA VAL A 36 -5.10 -0.13 -12.48
C VAL A 36 -3.93 -1.09 -12.65
N ALA A 37 -2.72 -0.56 -12.78
CA ALA A 37 -1.49 -1.34 -12.79
C ALA A 37 -0.99 -1.60 -11.36
N TYR A 38 -0.79 -2.87 -11.03
CA TYR A 38 -0.28 -3.32 -9.72
C TYR A 38 1.17 -3.79 -9.89
N LEU A 39 2.10 -2.96 -9.43
CA LEU A 39 3.54 -3.26 -9.41
C LEU A 39 3.92 -3.72 -8.01
N GLY A 40 4.73 -4.77 -7.90
CA GLY A 40 5.04 -5.28 -6.57
C GLY A 40 5.85 -6.56 -6.53
N ASP A 41 5.80 -7.19 -5.37
CA ASP A 41 6.49 -8.44 -5.05
C ASP A 41 5.54 -9.66 -5.01
N SER A 42 5.86 -10.66 -4.18
CA SER A 42 5.11 -11.92 -4.07
C SER A 42 3.66 -11.73 -3.58
N ILE A 43 3.38 -10.72 -2.76
CA ILE A 43 2.01 -10.46 -2.26
C ILE A 43 1.12 -9.91 -3.39
N THR A 44 1.72 -9.35 -4.44
CA THR A 44 1.03 -8.88 -5.64
C THR A 44 1.03 -9.91 -6.77
N ASP A 45 1.99 -10.85 -6.78
CA ASP A 45 2.22 -11.83 -7.85
C ASP A 45 1.01 -12.75 -8.06
N ALA A 46 0.37 -12.68 -9.22
CA ALA A 46 -0.78 -13.51 -9.60
C ALA A 46 -0.49 -15.03 -9.60
N GLY A 47 0.78 -15.43 -9.63
CA GLY A 47 1.19 -16.84 -9.61
C GLY A 47 1.20 -17.48 -8.21
N VAL A 48 1.05 -16.71 -7.12
CA VAL A 48 1.18 -17.21 -5.74
C VAL A 48 -0.13 -17.79 -5.21
N LEU A 49 -1.25 -17.14 -5.49
CA LEU A 49 -2.60 -17.60 -5.12
C LEU A 49 -3.48 -17.69 -6.38
N LYS A 50 -4.72 -18.14 -6.21
CA LYS A 50 -5.72 -18.02 -7.27
C LYS A 50 -6.06 -16.56 -7.51
N GLU A 51 -6.29 -16.17 -8.74
CA GLU A 51 -6.50 -14.79 -9.18
C GLU A 51 -7.57 -14.05 -8.39
N ASP A 52 -8.69 -14.68 -8.12
CA ASP A 52 -9.83 -14.12 -7.39
C ASP A 52 -9.62 -13.99 -5.87
N THR A 53 -8.48 -14.42 -5.36
CA THR A 53 -8.17 -14.42 -3.91
C THR A 53 -7.10 -13.42 -3.48
N HIS A 54 -6.52 -12.68 -4.44
CA HIS A 54 -5.59 -11.59 -4.15
C HIS A 54 -6.30 -10.30 -3.75
N TYR A 55 -5.60 -9.39 -3.09
CA TYR A 55 -6.18 -8.09 -2.71
C TYR A 55 -6.69 -7.28 -3.92
N TRP A 56 -5.99 -7.31 -5.03
CA TRP A 56 -6.41 -6.66 -6.28
C TRP A 56 -7.60 -7.39 -6.93
N GLY A 57 -7.72 -8.71 -6.77
CA GLY A 57 -8.88 -9.48 -7.21
C GLY A 57 -10.14 -9.14 -6.42
N PHE A 58 -10.04 -8.90 -5.11
CA PHE A 58 -11.16 -8.39 -4.32
C PHE A 58 -11.55 -6.97 -4.73
N LEU A 59 -10.58 -6.09 -5.03
CA LEU A 59 -10.88 -4.75 -5.54
C LEU A 59 -11.55 -4.82 -6.93
N GLN A 60 -11.14 -5.75 -7.79
CA GLN A 60 -11.85 -6.04 -9.04
C GLN A 60 -13.31 -6.42 -8.79
N GLN A 61 -13.57 -7.36 -7.88
CA GLN A 61 -14.94 -7.81 -7.58
C GLN A 61 -15.81 -6.69 -6.98
N TRP A 62 -15.25 -5.81 -6.15
CA TRP A 62 -16.02 -4.81 -5.42
C TRP A 62 -16.19 -3.49 -6.18
N LEU A 63 -15.24 -3.15 -7.04
CA LEU A 63 -15.15 -1.86 -7.72
C LEU A 63 -15.16 -1.98 -9.25
N ASP A 64 -15.26 -3.18 -9.80
CA ASP A 64 -15.14 -3.42 -11.25
C ASP A 64 -13.81 -2.88 -11.83
N ILE A 65 -12.75 -2.91 -11.03
CA ILE A 65 -11.40 -2.52 -11.46
C ILE A 65 -10.87 -3.56 -12.47
N GLU A 66 -10.31 -3.10 -13.60
CA GLU A 66 -9.51 -3.93 -14.49
C GLU A 66 -8.06 -3.98 -13.98
N PRO A 67 -7.58 -5.11 -13.39
CA PRO A 67 -6.24 -5.18 -12.83
C PRO A 67 -5.20 -5.55 -13.90
N LEU A 68 -4.14 -4.75 -14.01
CA LEU A 68 -2.94 -5.05 -14.79
C LEU A 68 -1.83 -5.45 -13.82
N VAL A 69 -1.60 -6.75 -13.62
CA VAL A 69 -0.75 -7.27 -12.54
C VAL A 69 0.66 -7.58 -13.03
N TYR A 70 1.66 -6.90 -12.47
CA TYR A 70 3.09 -7.06 -12.79
C TYR A 70 3.93 -7.54 -11.62
N GLY A 71 3.32 -7.71 -10.43
CA GLY A 71 4.00 -8.23 -9.25
C GLY A 71 4.75 -9.53 -9.52
N ARG A 72 5.93 -9.70 -8.90
CA ARG A 72 6.78 -10.87 -9.02
C ARG A 72 7.39 -11.25 -7.68
N SER A 73 7.30 -12.51 -7.33
CA SER A 73 7.89 -13.07 -6.11
C SER A 73 9.37 -12.71 -5.98
N GLY A 74 9.76 -12.21 -4.80
CA GLY A 74 11.13 -11.83 -4.48
C GLY A 74 11.58 -10.46 -5.01
N HIS A 75 10.74 -9.76 -5.79
CA HIS A 75 11.12 -8.45 -6.32
C HIS A 75 11.31 -7.41 -5.21
N GLN A 76 12.29 -6.54 -5.43
CA GLN A 76 12.68 -5.40 -4.62
C GLN A 76 12.43 -4.10 -5.39
N TRP A 77 12.61 -2.94 -4.75
CA TRP A 77 12.36 -1.64 -5.39
C TRP A 77 13.07 -1.46 -6.74
N HIS A 78 14.33 -1.86 -6.86
CA HIS A 78 15.08 -1.68 -8.11
C HIS A 78 14.46 -2.42 -9.31
N GLN A 79 13.69 -3.46 -9.08
CA GLN A 79 13.06 -4.28 -10.12
C GLN A 79 11.71 -3.71 -10.59
N ILE A 80 11.12 -2.78 -9.83
CA ILE A 80 9.88 -2.10 -10.22
C ILE A 80 10.06 -1.29 -11.52
N ALA A 81 11.25 -0.77 -11.77
CA ALA A 81 11.55 -0.12 -13.04
C ALA A 81 11.32 -1.01 -14.27
N GLY A 82 11.68 -2.30 -14.16
CA GLY A 82 11.43 -3.28 -15.23
C GLY A 82 9.94 -3.65 -15.38
N GLN A 83 9.19 -3.68 -14.27
CA GLN A 83 7.73 -3.87 -14.32
C GLN A 83 7.06 -2.68 -15.04
N ALA A 84 7.53 -1.45 -14.79
CA ALA A 84 7.06 -0.25 -15.47
C ALA A 84 7.37 -0.26 -16.98
N ASP A 85 8.55 -0.75 -17.38
CA ASP A 85 8.91 -0.92 -18.80
C ASP A 85 7.98 -1.92 -19.49
N LYS A 86 7.65 -3.01 -18.81
CA LYS A 86 6.71 -4.01 -19.33
C LYS A 86 5.30 -3.43 -19.46
N LEU A 87 4.82 -2.70 -18.46
CA LEU A 87 3.53 -1.99 -18.53
C LEU A 87 3.48 -1.04 -19.74
N MET A 88 4.56 -0.25 -19.96
CA MET A 88 4.64 0.64 -21.12
C MET A 88 4.59 -0.12 -22.44
N ALA A 89 5.32 -1.24 -22.54
CA ALA A 89 5.36 -2.03 -23.76
C ALA A 89 4.02 -2.71 -24.10
N GLU A 90 3.23 -3.09 -23.08
CA GLU A 90 1.98 -3.85 -23.26
C GLU A 90 0.75 -2.93 -23.35
N HIS A 91 0.73 -1.81 -22.65
CA HIS A 91 -0.45 -0.94 -22.51
C HIS A 91 -0.19 0.53 -22.85
N GLY A 92 1.07 0.95 -23.05
CA GLY A 92 1.38 2.37 -23.26
C GLY A 92 0.89 3.22 -22.07
N ASP A 93 -0.05 4.11 -22.34
CA ASP A 93 -0.74 4.93 -21.34
C ASP A 93 -2.24 4.58 -21.17
N ASP A 94 -2.68 3.44 -21.74
CA ASP A 94 -4.06 2.97 -21.64
C ASP A 94 -4.36 2.30 -20.30
N PHE A 95 -4.26 3.09 -19.23
CA PHE A 95 -4.68 2.76 -17.86
C PHE A 95 -4.87 4.05 -17.05
N ASP A 96 -5.45 3.96 -15.86
CA ASP A 96 -5.79 5.13 -15.04
C ASP A 96 -4.76 5.40 -13.94
N ALA A 97 -4.32 4.35 -13.24
CA ALA A 97 -3.48 4.49 -12.04
C ALA A 97 -2.45 3.36 -11.88
N ILE A 98 -1.43 3.63 -11.07
CA ILE A 98 -0.41 2.67 -10.66
C ILE A 98 -0.44 2.54 -9.14
N MET A 99 -0.52 1.31 -8.61
CA MET A 99 -0.26 1.00 -7.21
C MET A 99 1.06 0.26 -7.07
N ILE A 100 1.90 0.68 -6.13
CA ILE A 100 3.21 0.06 -5.88
C ILE A 100 3.22 -0.51 -4.46
N PHE A 101 3.35 -1.83 -4.35
CA PHE A 101 3.44 -2.56 -3.09
C PHE A 101 4.69 -3.43 -3.06
N VAL A 102 5.77 -2.92 -2.45
CA VAL A 102 7.10 -3.54 -2.42
C VAL A 102 7.92 -2.98 -1.26
N GLY A 103 8.94 -3.71 -0.80
CA GLY A 103 9.88 -3.24 0.21
C GLY A 103 10.25 -4.29 1.25
N THR A 104 9.39 -5.28 1.50
CA THR A 104 9.68 -6.37 2.44
C THR A 104 10.92 -7.18 2.02
N ASN A 105 11.14 -7.37 0.72
CA ASN A 105 12.31 -8.06 0.20
C ASN A 105 13.59 -7.22 0.26
N ASP A 106 13.49 -5.89 0.18
CA ASP A 106 14.64 -5.01 0.42
C ASP A 106 15.09 -5.10 1.88
N TYR A 107 14.17 -5.08 2.85
CA TYR A 107 14.46 -5.32 4.25
C TYR A 107 15.12 -6.69 4.45
N ASN A 108 14.52 -7.74 3.93
CA ASN A 108 15.02 -9.11 4.08
C ASN A 108 16.42 -9.31 3.46
N ALA A 109 16.72 -8.61 2.37
CA ALA A 109 18.02 -8.63 1.71
C ALA A 109 19.07 -7.74 2.40
N GLY A 110 18.72 -7.02 3.47
CA GLY A 110 19.62 -6.10 4.16
C GLY A 110 20.10 -4.94 3.28
N VAL A 111 19.20 -4.39 2.46
CA VAL A 111 19.55 -3.24 1.62
C VAL A 111 19.68 -1.99 2.50
N PRO A 112 20.86 -1.32 2.55
CA PRO A 112 21.03 -0.13 3.37
C PRO A 112 20.04 0.98 3.03
N ILE A 113 19.55 1.71 4.03
CA ILE A 113 18.55 2.78 3.82
C ILE A 113 19.11 3.87 2.90
N GLY A 114 20.30 4.38 3.15
CA GLY A 114 20.93 5.46 2.38
C GLY A 114 20.31 6.85 2.63
N GLU A 115 20.74 7.81 1.83
CA GLU A 115 20.28 9.19 1.90
C GLU A 115 19.32 9.51 0.76
N TRP A 116 18.41 10.47 0.99
CA TRP A 116 17.49 10.96 -0.04
C TRP A 116 18.19 11.85 -1.08
N PHE A 117 19.13 12.68 -0.60
CA PHE A 117 19.73 13.73 -1.40
C PHE A 117 21.26 13.80 -1.18
N THR A 118 21.96 14.21 -2.22
CA THR A 118 23.28 14.82 -2.10
C THR A 118 23.13 16.33 -2.06
N GLU A 119 24.11 17.01 -1.44
CA GLU A 119 24.14 18.47 -1.37
C GLU A 119 25.41 19.01 -2.02
N GLU A 120 25.27 20.09 -2.79
CA GLU A 120 26.38 20.80 -3.42
C GLU A 120 26.19 22.31 -3.38
N LYS A 121 27.31 23.06 -3.28
CA LYS A 121 27.27 24.51 -3.45
C LYS A 121 27.18 24.86 -4.92
N VAL A 122 26.24 25.73 -5.26
CA VAL A 122 26.04 26.24 -6.63
C VAL A 122 25.84 27.74 -6.59
N THR A 123 26.27 28.42 -7.64
CA THR A 123 25.96 29.84 -7.85
C THR A 123 24.67 29.94 -8.64
N VAL A 124 23.70 30.67 -8.10
CA VAL A 124 22.40 30.91 -8.73
C VAL A 124 22.12 32.40 -8.82
N ASN A 125 21.33 32.80 -9.83
CA ASN A 125 20.84 34.17 -9.92
C ASN A 125 19.57 34.29 -9.05
N ALA A 126 19.63 35.15 -8.04
CA ALA A 126 18.51 35.52 -7.20
C ALA A 126 18.35 37.06 -7.22
N ASP A 127 17.20 37.55 -7.66
CA ASP A 127 16.88 38.97 -7.76
C ASP A 127 17.93 39.79 -8.56
N GLY A 128 18.48 39.19 -9.63
CA GLY A 128 19.49 39.81 -10.48
C GLY A 128 20.93 39.74 -9.96
N HIS A 129 21.15 39.12 -8.80
CA HIS A 129 22.44 38.95 -8.14
C HIS A 129 22.92 37.50 -8.17
N GLN A 130 24.23 37.29 -8.39
CA GLN A 130 24.85 35.98 -8.25
C GLN A 130 25.08 35.70 -6.76
N VAL A 131 24.46 34.63 -6.24
CA VAL A 131 24.58 34.22 -4.84
C VAL A 131 24.88 32.73 -4.71
N GLU A 132 25.66 32.35 -3.71
CA GLU A 132 25.87 30.94 -3.37
C GLU A 132 24.65 30.35 -2.63
N ARG A 133 24.23 29.18 -3.05
CA ARG A 133 23.18 28.38 -2.38
C ARG A 133 23.58 26.92 -2.31
N ILE A 134 23.04 26.20 -1.33
CA ILE A 134 23.11 24.74 -1.30
C ILE A 134 21.97 24.18 -2.17
N ARG A 135 22.32 23.37 -3.15
CA ARG A 135 21.38 22.62 -3.97
C ARG A 135 21.33 21.18 -3.52
N ARG A 136 20.14 20.62 -3.40
CA ARG A 136 19.94 19.19 -3.21
C ARG A 136 19.63 18.53 -4.55
N ALA A 137 20.20 17.34 -4.77
CA ALA A 137 19.89 16.45 -5.88
C ALA A 137 19.51 15.07 -5.33
N PRO A 138 18.43 14.42 -5.83
CA PRO A 138 18.07 13.09 -5.38
C PRO A 138 19.21 12.09 -5.63
N VAL A 139 19.48 11.22 -4.66
CA VAL A 139 20.37 10.08 -4.83
C VAL A 139 19.67 9.06 -5.72
N MET A 140 20.30 8.66 -6.85
CA MET A 140 19.73 7.75 -7.86
C MET A 140 20.49 6.42 -7.93
N ASP A 141 21.09 5.98 -6.83
CA ASP A 141 21.82 4.72 -6.83
C ASP A 141 20.91 3.50 -6.65
N GLN A 142 21.38 2.34 -7.09
CA GLN A 142 20.66 1.07 -6.93
C GLN A 142 21.12 0.27 -5.70
N LYS A 143 22.04 0.82 -4.90
CA LYS A 143 22.66 0.15 -3.75
C LYS A 143 21.93 0.44 -2.46
N THR A 144 21.25 1.57 -2.38
CA THR A 144 20.50 2.01 -1.20
C THR A 144 19.01 1.99 -1.45
N TYR A 145 18.23 1.79 -0.39
CA TYR A 145 16.78 1.70 -0.47
C TYR A 145 16.14 3.00 -0.98
N ARG A 146 16.56 4.14 -0.40
CA ARG A 146 16.09 5.48 -0.82
C ARG A 146 16.53 5.82 -2.24
N GLY A 147 17.74 5.43 -2.64
CA GLY A 147 18.23 5.60 -4.01
C GLY A 147 17.39 4.83 -5.02
N ARG A 148 17.00 3.58 -4.69
CA ARG A 148 16.10 2.76 -5.52
C ARG A 148 14.73 3.41 -5.66
N ILE A 149 14.13 3.88 -4.56
CA ILE A 149 12.83 4.57 -4.56
C ILE A 149 12.90 5.81 -5.44
N ASN A 150 13.92 6.66 -5.26
CA ASN A 150 14.13 7.85 -6.08
C ASN A 150 14.19 7.50 -7.57
N SER A 151 15.01 6.50 -7.93
CA SER A 151 15.17 6.08 -9.34
C SER A 151 13.88 5.61 -9.97
N VAL A 152 13.07 4.85 -9.22
CA VAL A 152 11.78 4.33 -9.71
C VAL A 152 10.76 5.45 -9.86
N LEU A 153 10.63 6.31 -8.85
CA LEU A 153 9.62 7.37 -8.88
C LEU A 153 9.96 8.46 -9.91
N ASP A 154 11.23 8.83 -10.09
CA ASP A 154 11.66 9.70 -11.19
C ASP A 154 11.27 9.11 -12.55
N LYS A 155 11.58 7.83 -12.77
CA LYS A 155 11.21 7.13 -14.00
C LYS A 155 9.71 7.13 -14.24
N LEU A 156 8.91 6.73 -13.26
CA LEU A 156 7.45 6.64 -13.39
C LEU A 156 6.81 8.00 -13.66
N LYS A 157 7.24 9.06 -12.96
CA LYS A 157 6.73 10.42 -13.18
C LYS A 157 7.08 10.98 -14.56
N ARG A 158 8.21 10.55 -15.15
CA ARG A 158 8.57 10.91 -16.53
C ARG A 158 7.78 10.10 -17.56
N MET A 159 7.59 8.80 -17.31
CA MET A 159 6.86 7.91 -18.22
C MET A 159 5.36 8.19 -18.22
N TYR A 160 4.80 8.51 -17.06
CA TYR A 160 3.37 8.61 -16.80
C TYR A 160 3.00 9.91 -16.08
N PRO A 161 3.25 11.08 -16.70
CA PRO A 161 3.10 12.38 -16.03
C PRO A 161 1.66 12.73 -15.64
N THR A 162 0.68 12.06 -16.24
CA THR A 162 -0.77 12.29 -16.02
C THR A 162 -1.45 11.18 -15.24
N LYS A 163 -0.71 10.13 -14.82
CA LYS A 163 -1.31 8.99 -14.12
C LYS A 163 -1.20 9.15 -12.61
N GLN A 164 -2.23 8.72 -11.90
CA GLN A 164 -2.19 8.59 -10.46
C GLN A 164 -1.21 7.48 -10.08
N ILE A 165 -0.25 7.78 -9.20
CA ILE A 165 0.65 6.81 -8.59
C ILE A 165 0.34 6.76 -7.10
N VAL A 166 0.16 5.57 -6.52
CA VAL A 166 -0.10 5.36 -5.10
C VAL A 166 0.94 4.39 -4.55
N LEU A 167 1.60 4.78 -3.47
CA LEU A 167 2.52 3.91 -2.73
C LEU A 167 1.77 3.18 -1.63
N LEU A 168 2.08 1.91 -1.43
CA LEU A 168 1.63 1.13 -0.28
C LEU A 168 2.85 0.78 0.56
N THR A 169 2.81 1.01 1.87
CA THR A 169 3.86 0.50 2.75
C THR A 169 3.77 -1.03 2.86
N PRO A 170 4.86 -1.77 3.13
CA PRO A 170 4.76 -3.17 3.51
C PRO A 170 3.77 -3.36 4.66
N ILE A 171 3.08 -4.49 4.72
CA ILE A 171 2.31 -4.92 5.89
C ILE A 171 3.23 -5.51 6.95
N HIS A 172 2.75 -5.65 8.19
CA HIS A 172 3.45 -6.40 9.22
C HIS A 172 3.71 -7.83 8.80
N ARG A 173 4.84 -8.37 9.26
CA ARG A 173 5.31 -9.71 8.92
C ARG A 173 5.85 -10.45 10.14
N ALA A 174 5.70 -11.76 10.16
CA ALA A 174 6.38 -12.61 11.12
C ALA A 174 7.32 -13.60 10.41
N TYR A 175 7.72 -14.64 11.12
CA TYR A 175 8.65 -15.65 10.63
C TYR A 175 8.14 -16.32 9.34
N ALA A 176 9.06 -16.54 8.39
CA ALA A 176 8.79 -17.33 7.20
C ALA A 176 9.97 -18.26 6.85
N LYS A 177 9.68 -19.45 6.37
CA LYS A 177 10.68 -20.40 5.87
C LYS A 177 10.17 -21.08 4.61
N PHE A 178 10.81 -20.77 3.48
CA PHE A 178 10.46 -21.32 2.16
C PHE A 178 11.43 -22.46 1.76
N ALA A 179 12.65 -22.45 2.28
CA ALA A 179 13.68 -23.47 2.10
C ALA A 179 14.72 -23.32 3.21
N ASP A 180 15.66 -24.27 3.33
CA ASP A 180 16.71 -24.20 4.36
C ASP A 180 17.65 -22.99 4.18
N HIS A 181 17.80 -22.52 2.95
CA HIS A 181 18.58 -21.32 2.60
C HIS A 181 17.72 -20.05 2.50
N ASN A 182 16.40 -20.13 2.70
CA ASN A 182 15.47 -19.01 2.67
C ASN A 182 14.61 -19.03 3.93
N VAL A 183 15.24 -18.64 5.03
CA VAL A 183 14.62 -18.45 6.34
C VAL A 183 14.63 -16.98 6.66
N GLN A 184 13.48 -16.43 6.95
CA GLN A 184 13.27 -15.01 7.21
C GLN A 184 12.78 -14.83 8.64
N PRO A 185 13.62 -14.25 9.53
CA PRO A 185 13.19 -13.89 10.87
C PRO A 185 11.98 -12.95 10.85
N ASP A 186 11.25 -12.89 11.94
CA ASP A 186 10.19 -11.93 12.11
C ASP A 186 10.73 -10.49 12.22
N GLU A 187 9.83 -9.53 12.14
CA GLU A 187 10.16 -8.09 12.09
C GLU A 187 10.74 -7.51 13.38
N SER A 188 10.76 -8.28 14.49
CA SER A 188 11.42 -7.85 15.73
C SER A 188 12.95 -7.92 15.65
N HIS A 189 13.48 -8.52 14.58
CA HIS A 189 14.91 -8.67 14.35
C HIS A 189 15.44 -7.62 13.38
N GLN A 190 16.63 -7.11 13.66
CA GLN A 190 17.39 -6.34 12.68
C GLN A 190 17.81 -7.22 11.50
N ASN A 191 17.83 -6.65 10.31
CA ASN A 191 18.36 -7.31 9.13
C ASN A 191 19.91 -7.26 9.08
N ALA A 192 20.49 -7.74 7.99
CA ALA A 192 21.95 -7.83 7.85
C ALA A 192 22.69 -6.48 7.85
N CYS A 193 22.03 -5.37 7.62
CA CYS A 193 22.62 -4.04 7.72
C CYS A 193 22.27 -3.31 9.03
N GLY A 194 21.62 -3.98 9.99
CA GLY A 194 21.31 -3.45 11.31
C GLY A 194 20.02 -2.63 11.39
N GLU A 195 19.15 -2.71 10.38
CA GLU A 195 17.89 -1.96 10.32
C GLU A 195 16.69 -2.84 10.65
N TYR A 196 15.68 -2.26 11.28
CA TYR A 196 14.35 -2.86 11.42
C TYR A 196 13.47 -2.54 10.21
N VAL A 197 12.39 -3.30 10.03
CA VAL A 197 11.42 -3.06 8.95
C VAL A 197 10.83 -1.65 8.98
N ASP A 198 10.69 -1.06 10.17
CA ASP A 198 10.19 0.30 10.40
C ASP A 198 10.94 1.36 9.58
N ALA A 199 12.26 1.23 9.42
CA ALA A 199 13.07 2.16 8.64
C ALA A 199 12.71 2.13 7.14
N TYR A 200 12.35 0.95 6.62
CA TYR A 200 11.87 0.77 5.25
C TYR A 200 10.48 1.35 5.07
N VAL A 201 9.57 1.09 6.01
CA VAL A 201 8.21 1.69 6.05
C VAL A 201 8.30 3.22 6.11
N ALA A 202 9.12 3.77 7.02
CA ALA A 202 9.32 5.22 7.14
C ALA A 202 9.83 5.84 5.83
N SER A 203 10.76 5.19 5.15
CA SER A 203 11.29 5.68 3.88
C SER A 203 10.21 5.77 2.79
N ILE A 204 9.28 4.81 2.68
CA ILE A 204 8.16 4.92 1.73
C ILE A 204 7.25 6.10 2.08
N LYS A 205 6.99 6.33 3.36
CA LYS A 205 6.19 7.48 3.83
C LYS A 205 6.87 8.81 3.53
N GLU A 206 8.19 8.91 3.72
CA GLU A 206 8.99 10.08 3.35
C GLU A 206 8.98 10.33 1.84
N ALA A 207 9.08 9.26 1.02
CA ALA A 207 9.02 9.36 -0.44
C ALA A 207 7.76 10.03 -0.95
N SER A 208 6.63 9.83 -0.27
CA SER A 208 5.35 10.48 -0.58
C SER A 208 5.49 12.00 -0.65
N ALA A 209 6.09 12.60 0.37
CA ALA A 209 6.30 14.05 0.43
C ALA A 209 7.36 14.53 -0.58
N ILE A 210 8.43 13.76 -0.78
CA ILE A 210 9.53 14.12 -1.68
C ILE A 210 9.07 14.14 -3.14
N TRP A 211 8.29 13.13 -3.55
CA TRP A 211 7.88 12.91 -4.92
C TRP A 211 6.46 13.38 -5.25
N SER A 212 5.74 13.93 -4.27
CA SER A 212 4.32 14.30 -4.42
C SER A 212 3.49 13.14 -4.99
N VAL A 213 3.55 11.99 -4.32
CA VAL A 213 2.75 10.79 -4.60
C VAL A 213 2.05 10.37 -3.31
N PRO A 214 0.73 10.10 -3.30
CA PRO A 214 0.06 9.65 -2.10
C PRO A 214 0.60 8.29 -1.63
N VAL A 215 0.57 8.09 -0.30
CA VAL A 215 0.90 6.82 0.34
C VAL A 215 -0.27 6.34 1.18
N ILE A 216 -0.58 5.06 1.08
CA ILE A 216 -1.47 4.37 2.02
C ILE A 216 -0.56 3.59 2.98
N ASP A 217 -0.59 3.95 4.25
CA ASP A 217 0.19 3.29 5.31
C ASP A 217 -0.45 1.96 5.69
N THR A 218 -0.26 0.95 4.87
CA THR A 218 -0.82 -0.38 5.08
C THR A 218 -0.16 -1.12 6.24
N TYR A 219 1.04 -0.72 6.65
CA TYR A 219 1.68 -1.18 7.89
C TYR A 219 0.80 -0.86 9.10
N ALA A 220 0.35 0.38 9.21
CA ALA A 220 -0.49 0.83 10.31
C ALA A 220 -1.98 0.48 10.15
N LEU A 221 -2.50 0.41 8.90
CA LEU A 221 -3.94 0.43 8.63
C LEU A 221 -4.53 -0.92 8.22
N SER A 222 -3.72 -1.88 7.75
CA SER A 222 -4.24 -3.18 7.28
C SER A 222 -4.91 -3.99 8.38
N GLY A 223 -4.52 -3.78 9.65
CA GLY A 223 -4.95 -4.57 10.79
C GLY A 223 -4.41 -6.02 10.76
N LEU A 224 -3.41 -6.32 9.92
CA LEU A 224 -2.71 -7.59 9.88
C LEU A 224 -1.48 -7.49 10.78
N PHE A 225 -1.41 -8.32 11.83
CA PHE A 225 -0.30 -8.31 12.78
C PHE A 225 0.10 -9.75 13.18
N PRO A 226 0.78 -10.50 12.29
CA PRO A 226 1.08 -11.93 12.50
C PRO A 226 2.05 -12.22 13.64
N MET A 227 2.61 -11.19 14.27
CA MET A 227 3.39 -11.31 15.50
C MET A 227 2.56 -11.84 16.69
N HIS A 228 1.24 -11.64 16.64
CA HIS A 228 0.30 -12.22 17.62
C HIS A 228 -0.32 -13.49 17.05
N GLN A 229 -0.32 -14.56 17.84
CA GLN A 229 -0.84 -15.87 17.43
C GLN A 229 -2.30 -15.78 16.97
N GLU A 230 -3.11 -14.95 17.61
CA GLU A 230 -4.53 -14.75 17.30
C GLU A 230 -4.74 -14.05 15.93
N GLN A 231 -3.72 -13.38 15.40
CA GLN A 231 -3.74 -12.74 14.10
C GLN A 231 -3.17 -13.62 12.97
N GLN A 232 -2.54 -14.72 13.31
CA GLN A 232 -1.97 -15.67 12.34
C GLN A 232 -3.05 -16.39 11.51
N MET A 233 -4.31 -16.31 11.91
CA MET A 233 -5.45 -16.81 11.13
C MET A 233 -5.62 -16.17 9.75
N TYR A 234 -4.95 -15.06 9.46
CA TYR A 234 -4.93 -14.37 8.17
C TYR A 234 -3.76 -14.78 7.26
N PHE A 235 -3.05 -15.82 7.64
CA PHE A 235 -1.86 -16.32 6.96
C PHE A 235 -1.98 -17.83 6.79
N PRO A 236 -1.33 -18.45 5.78
CA PRO A 236 -1.50 -19.88 5.50
C PRO A 236 -1.00 -20.79 6.62
N GLY A 237 -0.25 -20.25 7.59
CA GLY A 237 0.30 -21.02 8.71
C GLY A 237 1.52 -21.87 8.33
N GLY A 238 1.84 -22.84 9.16
CA GLY A 238 3.01 -23.68 8.98
C GLY A 238 4.30 -22.90 9.19
N ASN A 239 4.93 -22.48 8.13
CA ASN A 239 6.18 -21.71 8.15
C ASN A 239 6.08 -20.42 7.33
N ASP A 240 4.88 -19.90 7.12
CA ASP A 240 4.69 -18.67 6.35
C ASP A 240 3.69 -17.73 7.05
N TRP A 241 4.22 -16.75 7.76
CA TRP A 241 3.48 -15.63 8.33
C TRP A 241 3.96 -14.30 7.70
N LEU A 242 4.45 -14.38 6.45
CA LEU A 242 4.80 -13.24 5.61
C LEU A 242 3.72 -12.97 4.56
N HIS A 243 3.26 -14.02 3.88
CA HIS A 243 2.25 -13.90 2.84
C HIS A 243 0.85 -14.06 3.44
N PRO A 244 -0.04 -13.08 3.28
CA PRO A 244 -1.44 -13.27 3.67
C PRO A 244 -2.09 -14.42 2.89
N ASP A 245 -2.99 -15.15 3.53
CA ASP A 245 -3.92 -16.06 2.84
C ASP A 245 -5.10 -15.29 2.22
N GLN A 246 -6.11 -16.00 1.72
CA GLN A 246 -7.29 -15.38 1.13
C GLN A 246 -7.99 -14.40 2.06
N ASP A 247 -8.16 -14.74 3.34
CA ASP A 247 -8.82 -13.86 4.32
C ASP A 247 -7.95 -12.65 4.67
N GLY A 248 -6.63 -12.84 4.73
CA GLY A 248 -5.66 -11.77 4.87
C GLY A 248 -5.66 -10.81 3.68
N HIS A 249 -5.66 -11.33 2.46
CA HIS A 249 -5.81 -10.52 1.25
C HIS A 249 -7.15 -9.77 1.20
N ARG A 250 -8.24 -10.41 1.61
CA ARG A 250 -9.55 -9.76 1.71
C ARG A 250 -9.54 -8.62 2.72
N ARG A 251 -8.91 -8.81 3.88
CA ARG A 251 -8.75 -7.78 4.90
C ARG A 251 -7.91 -6.61 4.39
N PHE A 252 -6.82 -6.92 3.70
CA PHE A 252 -5.96 -5.91 3.05
C PHE A 252 -6.73 -5.12 1.98
N ALA A 253 -7.47 -5.81 1.10
CA ALA A 253 -8.32 -5.17 0.10
C ALA A 253 -9.36 -4.24 0.73
N LEU A 254 -9.97 -4.63 1.85
CA LEU A 254 -10.95 -3.80 2.56
C LEU A 254 -10.30 -2.52 3.11
N CYS A 255 -9.08 -2.60 3.62
CA CYS A 255 -8.30 -1.42 4.00
C CYS A 255 -8.12 -0.49 2.80
N LEU A 256 -7.65 -1.02 1.66
CA LEU A 256 -7.45 -0.23 0.44
C LEU A 256 -8.76 0.38 -0.06
N TYR A 257 -9.86 -0.37 -0.07
CA TYR A 257 -11.18 0.11 -0.47
C TYR A 257 -11.54 1.42 0.23
N TYR A 258 -11.41 1.47 1.56
CA TYR A 258 -11.74 2.68 2.32
C TYR A 258 -10.70 3.80 2.16
N GLN A 259 -9.42 3.48 2.06
CA GLN A 259 -8.38 4.49 1.89
C GLN A 259 -8.45 5.16 0.51
N LEU A 260 -8.80 4.42 -0.52
CA LEU A 260 -8.94 4.91 -1.89
C LEU A 260 -10.12 5.88 -2.09
N LEU A 261 -11.11 5.91 -1.19
CA LEU A 261 -12.19 6.91 -1.21
C LEU A 261 -11.69 8.35 -1.11
N THR A 262 -10.51 8.57 -0.55
CA THR A 262 -9.92 9.90 -0.34
C THR A 262 -8.93 10.30 -1.43
N LEU A 263 -8.68 9.42 -2.39
CA LEU A 263 -7.69 9.62 -3.45
C LEU A 263 -8.37 9.61 -4.83
N PRO A 264 -8.08 10.58 -5.72
CA PRO A 264 -8.54 10.50 -7.10
C PRO A 264 -7.87 9.32 -7.81
N CYS A 265 -8.59 8.66 -8.71
CA CYS A 265 -8.03 7.67 -9.63
C CYS A 265 -7.57 8.33 -10.94
N ARG A 266 -8.32 9.34 -11.38
CA ARG A 266 -8.10 10.09 -12.63
C ARG A 266 -7.97 11.56 -12.34
N PHE A 267 -7.15 12.25 -13.13
CA PHE A 267 -6.98 13.70 -13.12
C PHE A 267 -7.59 14.33 -14.36
#